data_340f155d87a57472b9e07cc742d9073b
#
_entry.id   340f155d87a57472b9e07cc742d9073b
#
_cell.length_a   1.000
_cell.length_b   1.000
_cell.length_c   1.000
_cell.angle_alpha   90.00
_cell.angle_beta   90.00
_cell.angle_gamma   90.00
#
_symmetry.space_group_name_H-M   'P 1'
#
loop_
_entity.id
_entity.type
_entity.pdbx_description
1 polymer ?
#
loop_
_entity_poly.entity_id
_entity_poly.type
_entity_poly.pdbx_seq_one_letter_code
_entity_poly.pdbx_strand_id
1 'polypeptide(L)'
;MSLFAAALTAASFSAAGWIGWRYLRQRPEPTTSESPRPASVVERRLSGSTDNWCKVLPGEVLLQHCHAQPTLDEILRQSRLAPEVFARDLRSAVVAYAEFVQLAPASESHHHAHPGGLLGHTMEVLLAATTLRNGYLLPLGAPTELIDQQRDHWTYTVFLAALLHDIGKIMTDLRLVARDTPQSPVRRWLPLSGALTQSYAKEYQIGFAPTAERDYLAHKKLSLVLLQAIAPANTLAFLGRENTVLESLSAFLGGDSKPGTAAFEGAKTLATIIKKADQMSVAHNLQHGPRQRFATATAVPLIERLMSTIRIMLAQGTVLPLNRDGAAGWVFDGAIYFVAKRLADAVREQIRKEEPEEAGVPGPNKNDRLFDTWQDYGAIDLNPVTG
;
A
#
# COMPACT_ATOMS: atom_id res chain seq x y z
N MET A 1 -10.24 1.21 -48.08
CA MET A 1 -9.59 0.06 -47.42
C MET A 1 -8.90 0.56 -46.14
N SER A 2 -9.60 0.69 -45.01
CA SER A 2 -8.97 0.91 -43.68
C SER A 2 -9.97 0.87 -42.50
N LEU A 3 -11.14 0.25 -42.64
CA LEU A 3 -12.14 0.11 -41.56
C LEU A 3 -12.12 -1.26 -40.86
N PHE A 4 -11.24 -2.17 -41.29
CA PHE A 4 -11.16 -3.53 -40.70
C PHE A 4 -10.05 -3.74 -39.68
N ALA A 5 -9.14 -2.78 -39.47
CA ALA A 5 -8.04 -2.90 -38.51
C ALA A 5 -8.41 -2.47 -37.07
N ALA A 6 -9.52 -1.74 -36.89
CA ALA A 6 -9.92 -1.23 -35.58
C ALA A 6 -10.80 -2.22 -34.77
N ALA A 7 -11.30 -3.30 -35.35
CA ALA A 7 -12.25 -4.21 -34.72
C ALA A 7 -11.60 -5.42 -34.01
N LEU A 8 -10.30 -5.66 -34.18
CA LEU A 8 -9.61 -6.84 -33.63
C LEU A 8 -8.79 -6.56 -32.37
N THR A 9 -8.65 -5.31 -31.95
CA THR A 9 -7.97 -4.93 -30.69
C THR A 9 -8.90 -4.82 -29.48
N ALA A 10 -10.21 -4.94 -29.67
CA ALA A 10 -11.20 -4.80 -28.59
C ALA A 10 -11.48 -6.08 -27.77
N ALA A 11 -10.89 -7.23 -28.13
CA ALA A 11 -11.27 -8.54 -27.56
C ALA A 11 -10.32 -9.11 -26.49
N SER A 12 -9.29 -8.38 -26.06
CA SER A 12 -8.33 -8.90 -25.08
C SER A 12 -8.15 -8.01 -23.82
N PHE A 13 -9.19 -7.28 -23.41
CA PHE A 13 -9.17 -6.62 -22.09
C PHE A 13 -9.43 -7.65 -20.99
N SER A 14 -8.37 -8.02 -20.27
CA SER A 14 -8.40 -8.96 -19.17
C SER A 14 -9.27 -8.43 -18.00
N ALA A 15 -9.90 -9.35 -17.26
CA ALA A 15 -10.75 -9.10 -16.09
C ALA A 15 -10.14 -8.18 -15.01
N ALA A 16 -8.83 -7.94 -15.03
CA ALA A 16 -8.12 -7.07 -14.09
C ALA A 16 -8.41 -5.56 -14.28
N GLY A 17 -8.58 -5.07 -15.52
CA GLY A 17 -9.01 -3.69 -15.79
C GLY A 17 -10.45 -3.42 -15.33
N TRP A 18 -11.25 -4.47 -15.25
CA TRP A 18 -12.66 -4.40 -14.88
C TRP A 18 -12.88 -4.21 -13.38
N ILE A 19 -11.99 -4.70 -12.52
CA ILE A 19 -12.08 -4.58 -11.06
C ILE A 19 -11.78 -3.14 -10.61
N GLY A 20 -10.74 -2.51 -11.14
CA GLY A 20 -10.41 -1.12 -10.82
C GLY A 20 -11.53 -0.14 -11.20
N TRP A 21 -12.23 -0.44 -12.29
CA TRP A 21 -13.29 0.43 -12.79
C TRP A 21 -14.64 0.28 -12.06
N ARG A 22 -14.96 -0.88 -11.52
CA ARG A 22 -16.16 -1.07 -10.70
C ARG A 22 -16.14 -0.20 -9.43
N TYR A 23 -14.95 0.13 -8.92
CA TYR A 23 -14.77 1.07 -7.81
C TYR A 23 -15.03 2.54 -8.22
N LEU A 24 -14.83 2.90 -9.48
CA LEU A 24 -15.09 4.26 -9.97
C LEU A 24 -16.59 4.54 -10.24
N ARG A 25 -17.41 3.51 -10.43
CA ARG A 25 -18.84 3.63 -10.77
C ARG A 25 -19.79 3.71 -9.58
N GLN A 26 -19.35 3.35 -8.39
CA GLN A 26 -20.15 3.52 -7.18
C GLN A 26 -19.95 4.95 -6.63
N ARG A 27 -20.56 5.95 -7.27
CA ARG A 27 -20.88 7.21 -6.58
C ARG A 27 -22.01 6.90 -5.62
N PRO A 28 -21.85 7.08 -4.30
CA PRO A 28 -23.00 7.38 -3.47
C PRO A 28 -23.48 8.77 -3.91
N GLU A 29 -24.78 8.91 -4.12
CA GLU A 29 -25.40 10.23 -4.24
C GLU A 29 -25.00 11.07 -3.03
N PRO A 30 -24.86 12.40 -3.18
CA PRO A 30 -24.53 13.27 -2.06
C PRO A 30 -25.72 13.25 -1.09
N THR A 31 -25.64 12.40 -0.08
CA THR A 31 -26.50 12.52 1.08
C THR A 31 -26.11 13.81 1.79
N THR A 32 -27.12 14.63 2.00
CA THR A 32 -27.19 15.84 2.81
C THR A 32 -26.11 15.89 3.91
N SER A 33 -25.49 17.08 3.99
CA SER A 33 -24.53 17.51 5.00
C SER A 33 -24.69 16.82 6.36
N GLU A 34 -23.97 15.73 6.59
CA GLU A 34 -23.67 15.32 7.96
C GLU A 34 -22.65 16.33 8.51
N SER A 35 -23.04 17.01 9.58
CA SER A 35 -22.13 17.74 10.44
C SER A 35 -20.97 16.83 10.84
N PRO A 36 -19.72 17.34 10.95
CA PRO A 36 -18.57 16.53 11.28
C PRO A 36 -18.87 15.73 12.56
N ARG A 37 -18.79 14.41 12.47
CA ARG A 37 -18.92 13.54 13.65
C ARG A 37 -17.91 14.02 14.69
N PRO A 38 -18.32 14.19 15.96
CA PRO A 38 -17.37 14.56 16.99
C PRO A 38 -16.27 13.50 17.05
N ALA A 39 -15.01 13.95 16.98
CA ALA A 39 -13.84 13.08 17.08
C ALA A 39 -14.01 12.09 18.24
N SER A 40 -13.66 10.83 18.00
CA SER A 40 -13.75 9.79 19.02
C SER A 40 -12.96 10.20 20.27
N VAL A 41 -13.27 9.61 21.43
CA VAL A 41 -12.51 9.87 22.68
C VAL A 41 -11.02 9.58 22.52
N VAL A 42 -10.69 8.64 21.62
CA VAL A 42 -9.30 8.30 21.28
C VAL A 42 -8.68 9.40 20.42
N GLU A 43 -9.40 9.93 19.41
CA GLU A 43 -8.95 11.05 18.57
C GLU A 43 -8.77 12.33 19.40
N ARG A 44 -9.68 12.63 20.35
CA ARG A 44 -9.52 13.76 21.28
C ARG A 44 -8.33 13.58 22.23
N ARG A 45 -8.01 12.35 22.64
CA ARG A 45 -6.82 12.08 23.45
C ARG A 45 -5.52 12.16 22.67
N LEU A 46 -5.57 11.97 21.34
CA LEU A 46 -4.43 12.10 20.43
C LEU A 46 -4.21 13.55 19.95
N SER A 47 -5.30 14.35 19.81
CA SER A 47 -5.26 15.72 19.29
C SER A 47 -5.18 16.83 20.36
N GLY A 48 -5.30 16.49 21.64
CA GLY A 48 -5.49 17.47 22.73
C GLY A 48 -4.25 17.86 23.54
N SER A 49 -3.04 17.43 23.17
CA SER A 49 -1.80 17.81 23.86
C SER A 49 -0.89 18.60 22.94
N THR A 50 -0.44 19.76 23.41
CA THR A 50 0.70 20.50 22.81
C THR A 50 2.00 19.70 22.79
N ASP A 51 2.03 18.56 23.47
CA ASP A 51 3.04 17.51 23.45
C ASP A 51 2.58 16.37 22.55
N ASN A 52 3.21 16.17 21.40
CA ASN A 52 2.94 15.11 20.39
C ASN A 52 3.18 13.66 20.90
N TRP A 53 2.89 13.37 22.17
CA TRP A 53 3.07 12.05 22.78
C TRP A 53 1.83 11.18 22.56
N CYS A 54 2.04 10.01 21.95
CA CYS A 54 1.04 8.97 21.79
C CYS A 54 1.16 7.95 22.90
N LYS A 55 0.04 7.38 23.35
CA LYS A 55 0.04 6.24 24.29
C LYS A 55 0.36 4.95 23.55
N VAL A 56 1.15 4.08 24.18
CA VAL A 56 1.34 2.71 23.71
C VAL A 56 0.04 1.95 23.90
N LEU A 57 -0.49 1.39 22.83
CA LEU A 57 -1.79 0.71 22.79
C LEU A 57 -1.61 -0.79 22.48
N PRO A 58 -2.44 -1.67 23.07
CA PRO A 58 -2.54 -3.06 22.67
C PRO A 58 -3.01 -3.21 21.22
N GLY A 59 -2.61 -4.30 20.55
CA GLY A 59 -2.92 -4.52 19.13
C GLY A 59 -4.41 -4.54 18.84
N GLU A 60 -5.23 -5.15 19.69
CA GLU A 60 -6.69 -5.17 19.52
C GLU A 60 -7.31 -3.76 19.56
N VAL A 61 -6.79 -2.88 20.43
CA VAL A 61 -7.23 -1.48 20.50
C VAL A 61 -6.84 -0.72 19.24
N LEU A 62 -5.65 -0.98 18.70
CA LEU A 62 -5.19 -0.38 17.45
C LEU A 62 -6.03 -0.84 16.25
N LEU A 63 -6.38 -2.13 16.18
CA LEU A 63 -7.27 -2.66 15.14
C LEU A 63 -8.67 -2.04 15.21
N GLN A 64 -9.21 -1.84 16.42
CA GLN A 64 -10.47 -1.12 16.60
C GLN A 64 -10.37 0.34 16.17
N HIS A 65 -9.28 1.02 16.55
CA HIS A 65 -9.03 2.42 16.19
C HIS A 65 -8.96 2.62 14.67
N CYS A 66 -8.32 1.70 13.96
CA CYS A 66 -8.21 1.73 12.50
C CYS A 66 -9.43 1.12 11.79
N HIS A 67 -10.50 0.79 12.50
CA HIS A 67 -11.71 0.15 11.95
C HIS A 67 -11.39 -1.11 11.10
N ALA A 68 -10.41 -1.90 11.53
CA ALA A 68 -9.87 -3.01 10.76
C ALA A 68 -10.77 -4.26 10.72
N GLN A 69 -11.78 -4.38 11.60
CA GLN A 69 -12.57 -5.60 11.73
C GLN A 69 -13.30 -6.01 10.43
N PRO A 70 -14.00 -5.12 9.69
CA PRO A 70 -14.64 -5.50 8.42
C PRO A 70 -13.63 -6.02 7.39
N THR A 71 -12.44 -5.43 7.35
CA THR A 71 -11.36 -5.87 6.47
C THR A 71 -10.83 -7.24 6.87
N LEU A 72 -10.69 -7.52 8.17
CA LEU A 72 -10.28 -8.83 8.70
C LEU A 72 -11.30 -9.92 8.37
N ASP A 73 -12.59 -9.63 8.50
CA ASP A 73 -13.68 -10.55 8.15
C ASP A 73 -13.64 -10.90 6.65
N GLU A 74 -13.36 -9.91 5.81
CA GLU A 74 -13.21 -10.12 4.38
C GLU A 74 -11.95 -10.92 4.05
N ILE A 75 -10.82 -10.64 4.71
CA ILE A 75 -9.57 -11.41 4.54
C ILE A 75 -9.79 -12.87 4.95
N LEU A 76 -10.47 -13.13 6.08
CA LEU A 76 -10.86 -14.47 6.49
C LEU A 76 -11.62 -15.19 5.37
N ARG A 77 -12.65 -14.55 4.83
CA ARG A 77 -13.46 -15.12 3.74
C ARG A 77 -12.64 -15.42 2.50
N GLN A 78 -11.75 -14.51 2.10
CA GLN A 78 -10.88 -14.67 0.93
C GLN A 78 -9.78 -15.73 1.15
N SER A 79 -9.32 -15.91 2.38
CA SER A 79 -8.28 -16.89 2.72
C SER A 79 -8.77 -18.33 2.57
N ARG A 80 -10.09 -18.56 2.67
CA ARG A 80 -10.74 -19.88 2.65
C ARG A 80 -10.25 -20.84 3.75
N LEU A 81 -9.69 -20.29 4.81
CA LEU A 81 -9.28 -21.03 6.00
C LEU A 81 -10.44 -21.15 6.98
N ALA A 82 -10.39 -22.18 7.84
CA ALA A 82 -11.31 -22.29 8.95
C ALA A 82 -11.13 -21.11 9.93
N PRO A 83 -12.22 -20.53 10.48
CA PRO A 83 -12.14 -19.35 11.36
C PRO A 83 -11.16 -19.49 12.53
N GLU A 84 -11.12 -20.68 13.14
CA GLU A 84 -10.24 -20.97 14.30
C GLU A 84 -8.77 -20.99 13.88
N VAL A 85 -8.48 -21.52 12.69
CA VAL A 85 -7.12 -21.55 12.12
C VAL A 85 -6.68 -20.13 11.78
N PHE A 86 -7.53 -19.39 11.10
CA PHE A 86 -7.25 -17.98 10.77
C PHE A 86 -7.01 -17.15 12.03
N ALA A 87 -7.87 -17.28 13.04
CA ALA A 87 -7.75 -16.52 14.29
C ALA A 87 -6.44 -16.82 15.01
N ARG A 88 -6.08 -18.12 15.10
CA ARG A 88 -4.87 -18.58 15.79
C ARG A 88 -3.59 -18.18 15.06
N ASP A 89 -3.54 -18.31 13.74
CA ASP A 89 -2.30 -18.23 12.97
C ASP A 89 -2.10 -16.88 12.28
N LEU A 90 -3.12 -16.35 11.63
CA LEU A 90 -2.99 -15.16 10.79
C LEU A 90 -3.47 -13.88 11.48
N ARG A 91 -4.63 -13.93 12.14
CA ARG A 91 -5.13 -12.77 12.88
C ARG A 91 -4.20 -12.39 14.03
N SER A 92 -3.65 -13.38 14.75
CA SER A 92 -2.67 -13.13 15.81
C SER A 92 -1.39 -12.46 15.28
N ALA A 93 -0.95 -12.78 14.05
CA ALA A 93 0.13 -12.06 13.39
C ALA A 93 -0.22 -10.60 13.11
N VAL A 94 -1.46 -10.31 12.71
CA VAL A 94 -1.92 -8.92 12.51
C VAL A 94 -1.95 -8.15 13.83
N VAL A 95 -2.37 -8.77 14.93
CA VAL A 95 -2.34 -8.17 16.27
C VAL A 95 -0.89 -7.84 16.68
N ALA A 96 0.04 -8.78 16.52
CA ALA A 96 1.46 -8.56 16.80
C ALA A 96 2.06 -7.45 15.92
N TYR A 97 1.70 -7.43 14.64
CA TYR A 97 2.08 -6.36 13.71
C TYR A 97 1.56 -4.99 14.19
N ALA A 98 0.29 -4.90 14.55
CA ALA A 98 -0.30 -3.65 15.05
C ALA A 98 0.43 -3.15 16.31
N GLU A 99 0.75 -4.03 17.26
CA GLU A 99 1.53 -3.68 18.44
C GLU A 99 2.94 -3.18 18.11
N PHE A 100 3.52 -3.71 17.06
CA PHE A 100 4.86 -3.35 16.62
C PHE A 100 4.89 -2.00 15.91
N VAL A 101 3.94 -1.74 15.01
CA VAL A 101 3.90 -0.49 14.23
C VAL A 101 3.18 0.64 14.95
N GLN A 102 2.32 0.35 15.93
CA GLN A 102 1.54 1.34 16.66
C GLN A 102 0.78 2.28 15.69
N LEU A 103 0.80 3.58 15.97
CA LEU A 103 0.21 4.62 15.12
C LEU A 103 1.19 5.19 14.08
N ALA A 104 2.18 4.41 13.66
CA ALA A 104 3.13 4.87 12.64
C ALA A 104 2.44 5.20 11.32
N PRO A 105 2.82 6.30 10.64
CA PRO A 105 2.38 6.60 9.29
C PRO A 105 3.13 5.71 8.27
N ALA A 106 2.52 5.42 7.12
CA ALA A 106 3.18 4.68 6.05
C ALA A 106 4.21 5.51 5.29
N SER A 107 4.03 6.84 5.29
CA SER A 107 4.94 7.80 4.67
C SER A 107 4.88 9.14 5.38
N GLU A 108 5.82 10.03 5.11
CA GLU A 108 5.84 11.39 5.67
C GLU A 108 4.84 12.32 4.96
N SER A 109 4.76 12.22 3.65
CA SER A 109 4.01 13.17 2.82
C SER A 109 3.19 12.54 1.70
N HIS A 110 3.35 11.22 1.44
CA HIS A 110 2.67 10.54 0.34
C HIS A 110 1.34 9.91 0.82
N HIS A 111 1.05 8.66 0.41
CA HIS A 111 -0.14 7.96 0.84
C HIS A 111 -0.06 7.56 2.33
N HIS A 112 -1.21 7.47 3.00
CA HIS A 112 -1.33 7.04 4.39
C HIS A 112 -0.37 7.78 5.36
N ALA A 113 -0.20 9.08 5.18
CA ALA A 113 0.70 9.94 5.97
C ALA A 113 0.07 10.44 7.29
N HIS A 114 -0.95 9.76 7.78
CA HIS A 114 -1.65 10.07 9.03
C HIS A 114 -1.30 9.05 10.13
N PRO A 115 -1.59 9.34 11.41
CA PRO A 115 -1.44 8.38 12.49
C PRO A 115 -2.19 7.07 12.20
N GLY A 116 -1.52 5.93 12.37
CA GLY A 116 -2.06 4.60 12.03
C GLY A 116 -2.04 4.26 10.54
N GLY A 117 -1.50 5.16 9.71
CA GLY A 117 -1.49 4.99 8.26
C GLY A 117 -0.75 3.74 7.79
N LEU A 118 0.34 3.34 8.48
CA LEU A 118 1.06 2.12 8.14
C LEU A 118 0.21 0.86 8.39
N LEU A 119 -0.52 0.82 9.49
CA LEU A 119 -1.45 -0.29 9.77
C LEU A 119 -2.60 -0.31 8.77
N GLY A 120 -3.22 0.85 8.49
CA GLY A 120 -4.30 0.96 7.51
C GLY A 120 -3.89 0.50 6.11
N HIS A 121 -2.75 1.02 5.62
CA HIS A 121 -2.14 0.60 4.35
C HIS A 121 -1.93 -0.93 4.30
N THR A 122 -1.30 -1.48 5.33
CA THR A 122 -1.02 -2.91 5.39
C THR A 122 -2.30 -3.74 5.38
N MET A 123 -3.38 -3.31 6.03
CA MET A 123 -4.68 -3.99 5.98
C MET A 123 -5.30 -3.99 4.58
N GLU A 124 -5.19 -2.89 3.85
CA GLU A 124 -5.64 -2.79 2.45
C GLU A 124 -4.80 -3.70 1.54
N VAL A 125 -3.48 -3.71 1.71
CA VAL A 125 -2.57 -4.59 0.96
C VAL A 125 -2.84 -6.06 1.27
N LEU A 126 -3.09 -6.43 2.53
CA LEU A 126 -3.48 -7.79 2.93
C LEU A 126 -4.74 -8.25 2.23
N LEU A 127 -5.78 -7.43 2.22
CA LEU A 127 -7.04 -7.77 1.55
C LEU A 127 -6.84 -7.92 0.04
N ALA A 128 -6.17 -6.99 -0.59
CA ALA A 128 -5.89 -7.03 -2.02
C ALA A 128 -5.03 -8.25 -2.39
N ALA A 129 -3.95 -8.52 -1.65
CA ALA A 129 -3.05 -9.65 -1.90
C ALA A 129 -3.76 -10.99 -1.72
N THR A 130 -4.56 -11.15 -0.65
CA THR A 130 -5.33 -12.38 -0.41
C THR A 130 -6.38 -12.60 -1.51
N THR A 131 -7.01 -11.53 -1.98
CA THR A 131 -7.95 -11.59 -3.10
C THR A 131 -7.24 -11.99 -4.40
N LEU A 132 -6.12 -11.34 -4.73
CA LEU A 132 -5.32 -11.64 -5.91
C LEU A 132 -4.79 -13.08 -5.89
N ARG A 133 -4.37 -13.58 -4.71
CA ARG A 133 -3.90 -14.96 -4.50
C ARG A 133 -4.89 -16.00 -5.06
N ASN A 134 -6.18 -15.74 -4.96
CA ASN A 134 -7.21 -16.66 -5.45
C ASN A 134 -7.23 -16.84 -6.98
N GLY A 135 -6.63 -15.89 -7.71
CA GLY A 135 -6.46 -15.98 -9.17
C GLY A 135 -5.18 -16.70 -9.62
N TYR A 136 -4.34 -17.17 -8.67
CA TYR A 136 -3.08 -17.84 -8.99
C TYR A 136 -3.12 -19.31 -8.61
N LEU A 137 -2.71 -20.18 -9.52
CA LEU A 137 -2.43 -21.60 -9.27
C LEU A 137 -0.95 -21.72 -8.90
N LEU A 138 -0.65 -21.84 -7.61
CA LEU A 138 0.72 -21.81 -7.09
C LEU A 138 1.15 -23.20 -6.55
N PRO A 139 2.40 -23.60 -6.83
CA PRO A 139 3.43 -22.91 -7.63
C PRO A 139 3.07 -22.87 -9.12
N LEU A 140 3.50 -21.83 -9.83
CA LEU A 140 3.18 -21.67 -11.25
C LEU A 140 3.74 -22.83 -12.09
N GLY A 141 2.91 -23.39 -12.97
CA GLY A 141 3.30 -24.48 -13.85
C GLY A 141 3.45 -25.83 -13.19
N ALA A 142 3.12 -25.97 -11.89
CA ALA A 142 3.16 -27.24 -11.18
C ALA A 142 1.97 -28.15 -11.53
N PRO A 143 2.08 -29.48 -11.31
CA PRO A 143 0.96 -30.39 -11.38
C PRO A 143 -0.15 -30.04 -10.40
N THR A 144 -1.39 -30.39 -10.74
CA THR A 144 -2.59 -30.05 -9.93
C THR A 144 -2.49 -30.59 -8.50
N GLU A 145 -1.92 -31.76 -8.32
CA GLU A 145 -1.74 -32.43 -7.02
C GLU A 145 -0.84 -31.59 -6.10
N LEU A 146 0.27 -31.07 -6.62
CA LEU A 146 1.18 -30.21 -5.85
C LEU A 146 0.55 -28.85 -5.54
N ILE A 147 -0.19 -28.28 -6.48
CA ILE A 147 -0.93 -27.03 -6.28
C ILE A 147 -1.94 -27.19 -5.14
N ASP A 148 -2.70 -28.29 -5.11
CA ASP A 148 -3.66 -28.57 -4.05
C ASP A 148 -2.97 -28.83 -2.70
N GLN A 149 -1.92 -29.63 -2.68
CA GLN A 149 -1.12 -29.90 -1.48
C GLN A 149 -0.55 -28.62 -0.85
N GLN A 150 -0.06 -27.68 -1.66
CA GLN A 150 0.60 -26.46 -1.19
C GLN A 150 -0.36 -25.27 -1.10
N ARG A 151 -1.65 -25.42 -1.39
CA ARG A 151 -2.62 -24.32 -1.46
C ARG A 151 -2.60 -23.44 -0.22
N ASP A 152 -2.70 -24.05 0.96
CA ASP A 152 -2.77 -23.30 2.22
C ASP A 152 -1.40 -22.71 2.59
N HIS A 153 -0.29 -23.40 2.31
CA HIS A 153 1.05 -22.86 2.50
C HIS A 153 1.26 -21.57 1.69
N TRP A 154 0.82 -21.53 0.42
CA TRP A 154 0.88 -20.32 -0.39
C TRP A 154 -0.09 -19.24 0.10
N THR A 155 -1.21 -19.58 0.70
CA THR A 155 -2.11 -18.61 1.33
C THR A 155 -1.42 -17.91 2.52
N TYR A 156 -0.79 -18.70 3.41
CA TYR A 156 -0.01 -18.15 4.53
C TYR A 156 1.18 -17.30 4.05
N THR A 157 1.86 -17.77 3.01
CA THR A 157 3.03 -17.09 2.46
C THR A 157 2.67 -15.73 1.84
N VAL A 158 1.62 -15.67 1.02
CA VAL A 158 1.14 -14.39 0.46
C VAL A 158 0.66 -13.46 1.56
N PHE A 159 -0.03 -13.99 2.58
CA PHE A 159 -0.47 -13.21 3.73
C PHE A 159 0.70 -12.59 4.50
N LEU A 160 1.71 -13.38 4.86
CA LEU A 160 2.89 -12.88 5.57
C LEU A 160 3.75 -11.94 4.71
N ALA A 161 3.88 -12.22 3.41
CA ALA A 161 4.54 -11.32 2.47
C ALA A 161 3.85 -9.94 2.44
N ALA A 162 2.51 -9.93 2.38
CA ALA A 162 1.73 -8.70 2.42
C ALA A 162 1.82 -7.99 3.78
N LEU A 163 1.74 -8.73 4.89
CA LEU A 163 1.84 -8.17 6.24
C LEU A 163 3.19 -7.50 6.48
N LEU A 164 4.26 -8.08 5.97
CA LEU A 164 5.62 -7.66 6.31
C LEU A 164 6.32 -6.82 5.22
N HIS A 165 5.68 -6.58 4.06
CA HIS A 165 6.35 -5.92 2.93
C HIS A 165 6.98 -4.57 3.29
N ASP A 166 6.35 -3.80 4.16
CA ASP A 166 6.74 -2.45 4.55
C ASP A 166 7.16 -2.31 6.03
N ILE A 167 7.17 -3.40 6.82
CA ILE A 167 7.50 -3.33 8.25
C ILE A 167 8.90 -2.79 8.51
N GLY A 168 9.82 -2.99 7.57
CA GLY A 168 11.19 -2.48 7.64
C GLY A 168 11.28 -0.95 7.75
N LYS A 169 10.25 -0.19 7.34
CA LYS A 169 10.17 1.27 7.49
C LYS A 169 10.33 1.73 8.95
N ILE A 170 9.86 0.92 9.89
CA ILE A 170 10.05 1.17 11.33
C ILE A 170 11.54 1.25 11.71
N MET A 171 12.40 0.55 11.00
CA MET A 171 13.84 0.50 11.27
C MET A 171 14.61 1.58 10.52
N THR A 172 14.21 1.89 9.30
CA THR A 172 14.96 2.76 8.38
C THR A 172 14.42 4.18 8.32
N ASP A 173 13.11 4.33 8.13
CA ASP A 173 12.50 5.61 7.81
C ASP A 173 12.01 6.34 9.06
N LEU A 174 11.60 5.60 10.07
CA LEU A 174 11.02 6.14 11.29
C LEU A 174 12.01 6.19 12.45
N ARG A 175 11.78 7.11 13.34
CA ARG A 175 12.53 7.28 14.60
C ARG A 175 11.53 7.45 15.73
N LEU A 176 11.37 6.40 16.53
CA LEU A 176 10.50 6.44 17.69
C LEU A 176 11.34 6.68 18.94
N VAL A 177 10.89 7.61 19.77
CA VAL A 177 11.39 7.81 21.12
C VAL A 177 10.28 7.52 22.11
N ALA A 178 10.61 6.98 23.27
CA ALA A 178 9.64 6.48 24.22
C ALA A 178 10.02 6.83 25.67
N ARG A 179 9.01 6.89 26.54
CA ARG A 179 9.15 7.13 27.98
C ARG A 179 8.08 6.38 28.76
N ASP A 180 8.31 6.14 30.06
CA ASP A 180 7.32 5.55 30.95
C ASP A 180 6.33 6.61 31.47
N THR A 181 6.85 7.73 31.96
CA THR A 181 6.07 8.87 32.47
C THR A 181 6.57 10.18 31.85
N PRO A 182 5.81 11.28 31.95
CA PRO A 182 6.26 12.61 31.47
C PRO A 182 7.60 13.07 32.08
N GLN A 183 7.95 12.58 33.27
CA GLN A 183 9.18 12.93 33.99
C GLN A 183 10.33 11.95 33.73
N SER A 184 10.04 10.81 33.09
CA SER A 184 11.06 9.80 32.79
C SER A 184 11.99 10.22 31.67
N PRO A 185 13.24 9.74 31.63
CA PRO A 185 14.14 9.99 30.51
C PRO A 185 13.57 9.46 29.21
N VAL A 186 13.61 10.30 28.17
CA VAL A 186 13.25 9.93 26.81
C VAL A 186 14.37 9.08 26.22
N ARG A 187 14.03 7.91 25.67
CA ARG A 187 14.98 6.99 25.04
C ARG A 187 14.49 6.59 23.65
N ARG A 188 15.44 6.41 22.74
CA ARG A 188 15.13 5.84 21.44
C ARG A 188 14.68 4.39 21.61
N TRP A 189 13.51 4.06 21.02
CA TRP A 189 13.08 2.68 20.90
C TRP A 189 13.84 2.00 19.74
N LEU A 190 14.31 0.79 20.02
CA LEU A 190 15.01 -0.04 19.04
C LEU A 190 14.10 -1.20 18.63
N PRO A 191 13.65 -1.27 17.39
CA PRO A 191 12.68 -2.29 16.94
C PRO A 191 13.10 -3.74 17.24
N LEU A 192 14.39 -4.05 17.15
CA LEU A 192 14.90 -5.40 17.45
C LEU A 192 14.83 -5.79 18.92
N SER A 193 14.50 -4.87 19.82
CA SER A 193 14.27 -5.19 21.23
C SER A 193 12.84 -5.66 21.55
N GLY A 194 11.98 -5.80 20.52
CA GLY A 194 10.58 -6.19 20.65
C GLY A 194 9.60 -5.03 20.52
N ALA A 195 8.30 -5.33 20.55
CA ALA A 195 7.24 -4.34 20.44
C ALA A 195 7.25 -3.33 21.61
N LEU A 196 6.74 -2.11 21.37
CA LEU A 196 6.62 -1.11 22.45
C LEU A 196 5.77 -1.60 23.63
N THR A 197 4.75 -2.42 23.38
CA THR A 197 3.89 -3.06 24.40
C THR A 197 4.65 -4.00 25.33
N GLN A 198 5.77 -4.55 24.87
CA GLN A 198 6.65 -5.45 25.63
C GLN A 198 7.77 -4.70 26.35
N SER A 199 7.85 -3.38 26.17
CA SER A 199 8.88 -2.54 26.79
C SER A 199 8.36 -1.82 28.05
N TYR A 200 9.23 -1.02 28.65
CA TYR A 200 8.86 -0.12 29.77
C TYR A 200 7.98 1.05 29.34
N ALA A 201 7.87 1.33 28.03
CA ALA A 201 7.25 2.53 27.51
C ALA A 201 5.73 2.54 27.70
N LYS A 202 5.20 3.68 28.14
CA LYS A 202 3.76 3.97 28.17
C LYS A 202 3.37 5.03 27.14
N GLU A 203 4.33 5.85 26.75
CA GLU A 203 4.15 6.92 25.78
C GLU A 203 5.32 6.93 24.79
N TYR A 204 5.03 7.33 23.56
CA TYR A 204 6.05 7.46 22.51
C TYR A 204 5.75 8.64 21.60
N GLN A 205 6.79 9.13 20.92
CA GLN A 205 6.69 10.08 19.82
C GLN A 205 7.25 9.46 18.56
N ILE A 206 6.64 9.83 17.42
CA ILE A 206 7.07 9.39 16.10
C ILE A 206 7.77 10.57 15.41
N GLY A 207 8.92 10.30 14.84
CA GLY A 207 9.63 11.19 13.94
C GLY A 207 10.09 10.43 12.71
N PHE A 208 10.52 11.16 11.69
CA PHE A 208 11.16 10.58 10.53
C PHE A 208 12.67 10.75 10.61
N ALA A 209 13.42 9.78 10.08
CA ALA A 209 14.85 9.93 9.86
C ALA A 209 15.10 11.07 8.86
N PRO A 210 16.22 11.81 8.98
CA PRO A 210 16.63 12.74 7.94
C PRO A 210 16.66 12.05 6.57
N THR A 211 16.24 12.75 5.51
CA THR A 211 16.16 12.18 4.15
C THR A 211 17.49 11.59 3.68
N ALA A 212 18.61 12.18 4.07
CA ALA A 212 19.94 11.67 3.74
C ALA A 212 20.30 10.33 4.42
N GLU A 213 19.60 9.97 5.51
CA GLU A 213 19.81 8.73 6.26
C GLU A 213 18.82 7.62 5.84
N ARG A 214 17.84 7.93 4.99
CA ARG A 214 16.82 6.96 4.54
C ARG A 214 17.37 6.15 3.37
N ASP A 215 17.43 4.84 3.55
CA ASP A 215 17.76 3.91 2.46
C ASP A 215 16.49 3.16 2.05
N TYR A 216 15.91 3.56 0.92
CA TYR A 216 14.70 2.95 0.36
C TYR A 216 14.85 1.45 0.02
N LEU A 217 16.07 0.97 -0.15
CA LEU A 217 16.31 -0.46 -0.42
C LEU A 217 16.51 -1.26 0.87
N ALA A 218 16.96 -0.62 1.95
CA ALA A 218 17.25 -1.31 3.21
C ALA A 218 15.96 -1.78 3.90
N HIS A 219 14.85 -1.01 3.87
CA HIS A 219 13.63 -1.43 4.53
C HIS A 219 13.08 -2.76 3.98
N LYS A 220 13.24 -3.02 2.68
CA LYS A 220 12.80 -4.28 2.06
C LYS A 220 13.60 -5.48 2.58
N LYS A 221 14.90 -5.32 2.78
CA LYS A 221 15.79 -6.41 3.26
C LYS A 221 15.63 -6.69 4.76
N LEU A 222 15.27 -5.66 5.53
CA LEU A 222 15.15 -5.79 6.98
C LEU A 222 13.81 -6.42 7.42
N SER A 223 12.84 -6.55 6.54
CA SER A 223 11.56 -7.19 6.85
C SER A 223 11.72 -8.65 7.30
N LEU A 224 12.67 -9.39 6.71
CA LEU A 224 12.96 -10.77 7.09
C LEU A 224 13.38 -10.91 8.56
N VAL A 225 14.14 -9.96 9.09
CA VAL A 225 14.64 -9.99 10.49
C VAL A 225 13.48 -9.91 11.49
N LEU A 226 12.36 -9.31 11.11
CA LEU A 226 11.19 -9.14 11.96
C LEU A 226 10.16 -10.27 11.82
N LEU A 227 10.37 -11.21 10.90
CA LEU A 227 9.43 -12.32 10.66
C LEU A 227 9.11 -13.10 11.94
N GLN A 228 10.12 -13.47 12.72
CA GLN A 228 9.93 -14.24 13.97
C GLN A 228 9.29 -13.43 15.10
N ALA A 229 9.41 -12.10 15.08
CA ALA A 229 8.78 -11.25 16.09
C ALA A 229 7.28 -11.07 15.84
N ILE A 230 6.83 -11.25 14.59
CA ILE A 230 5.45 -10.97 14.15
C ILE A 230 4.68 -12.27 13.92
N ALA A 231 5.27 -13.24 13.22
CA ALA A 231 4.58 -14.50 12.89
C ALA A 231 4.55 -15.46 14.09
N PRO A 232 3.36 -15.98 14.46
CA PRO A 232 3.26 -16.98 15.53
C PRO A 232 4.08 -18.23 15.24
N ALA A 233 4.57 -18.89 16.28
CA ALA A 233 5.36 -20.11 16.16
C ALA A 233 4.62 -21.21 15.37
N ASN A 234 3.30 -21.35 15.55
CA ASN A 234 2.48 -22.30 14.80
C ASN A 234 2.47 -22.01 13.30
N THR A 235 2.40 -20.73 12.92
CA THR A 235 2.45 -20.26 11.53
C THR A 235 3.80 -20.61 10.88
N LEU A 236 4.90 -20.35 11.59
CA LEU A 236 6.25 -20.67 11.11
C LEU A 236 6.46 -22.18 11.02
N ALA A 237 5.97 -22.95 12.02
CA ALA A 237 6.04 -24.41 12.02
C ALA A 237 5.23 -25.03 10.87
N PHE A 238 4.06 -24.44 10.56
CA PHE A 238 3.26 -24.87 9.40
C PHE A 238 4.00 -24.61 8.08
N LEU A 239 4.53 -23.41 7.88
CA LEU A 239 5.30 -23.07 6.68
C LEU A 239 6.58 -23.91 6.54
N GLY A 240 7.23 -24.23 7.67
CA GLY A 240 8.43 -25.08 7.69
C GLY A 240 8.23 -26.50 7.21
N ARG A 241 6.98 -26.97 7.01
CA ARG A 241 6.70 -28.28 6.39
C ARG A 241 6.93 -28.29 4.87
N GLU A 242 6.91 -27.11 4.24
CA GLU A 242 7.14 -26.91 2.82
C GLU A 242 8.31 -25.95 2.59
N ASN A 243 9.53 -26.50 2.63
CA ASN A 243 10.77 -25.71 2.57
C ASN A 243 10.82 -24.73 1.39
N THR A 244 10.43 -25.17 0.19
CA THR A 244 10.45 -24.34 -1.02
C THR A 244 9.54 -23.11 -0.89
N VAL A 245 8.41 -23.27 -0.22
CA VAL A 245 7.46 -22.16 0.01
C VAL A 245 8.03 -21.20 1.06
N LEU A 246 8.60 -21.72 2.15
CA LEU A 246 9.27 -20.90 3.17
C LEU A 246 10.50 -20.18 2.59
N GLU A 247 11.29 -20.83 1.76
CA GLU A 247 12.42 -20.20 1.06
C GLU A 247 11.96 -19.09 0.11
N SER A 248 10.80 -19.27 -0.56
CA SER A 248 10.20 -18.23 -1.40
C SER A 248 9.82 -16.98 -0.60
N LEU A 249 9.24 -17.15 0.60
CA LEU A 249 8.93 -16.04 1.51
C LEU A 249 10.22 -15.36 1.98
N SER A 250 11.22 -16.13 2.40
CA SER A 250 12.50 -15.62 2.88
C SER A 250 13.23 -14.84 1.79
N ALA A 251 13.23 -15.35 0.55
CA ALA A 251 13.80 -14.69 -0.60
C ALA A 251 13.07 -13.38 -0.95
N PHE A 252 11.75 -13.36 -0.84
CA PHE A 252 10.96 -12.13 -1.05
C PHE A 252 11.28 -11.07 0.01
N LEU A 253 11.27 -11.44 1.31
CA LEU A 253 11.48 -10.50 2.41
C LEU A 253 12.94 -10.06 2.57
N GLY A 254 13.91 -10.91 2.20
CA GLY A 254 15.34 -10.62 2.28
C GLY A 254 15.91 -10.03 1.00
N GLY A 255 15.19 -10.13 -0.12
CA GLY A 255 15.64 -9.64 -1.42
C GLY A 255 16.82 -10.41 -2.01
N ASP A 256 17.09 -11.63 -1.51
CA ASP A 256 18.23 -12.45 -1.95
C ASP A 256 17.78 -13.87 -2.31
N SER A 257 17.99 -14.26 -3.56
CA SER A 257 17.70 -15.62 -4.03
C SER A 257 18.47 -15.94 -5.31
N LYS A 258 18.83 -17.22 -5.46
CA LYS A 258 19.57 -17.70 -6.62
C LYS A 258 18.63 -17.82 -7.83
N PRO A 259 18.89 -17.13 -8.95
CA PRO A 259 18.10 -17.26 -10.16
C PRO A 259 17.97 -18.72 -10.63
N GLY A 260 16.80 -19.10 -11.16
CA GLY A 260 16.52 -20.44 -11.68
C GLY A 260 16.18 -21.49 -10.61
N THR A 261 16.03 -21.09 -9.34
CA THR A 261 15.49 -21.97 -8.29
C THR A 261 13.99 -21.81 -8.15
N ALA A 262 13.29 -22.83 -7.62
CA ALA A 262 11.85 -22.72 -7.33
C ALA A 262 11.54 -21.62 -6.32
N ALA A 263 12.42 -21.40 -5.34
CA ALA A 263 12.30 -20.30 -4.37
C ALA A 263 12.40 -18.92 -5.04
N PHE A 264 13.26 -18.76 -6.03
CA PHE A 264 13.37 -17.53 -6.81
C PHE A 264 12.08 -17.23 -7.60
N GLU A 265 11.54 -18.24 -8.31
CA GLU A 265 10.29 -18.05 -9.05
C GLU A 265 9.10 -17.80 -8.11
N GLY A 266 9.08 -18.45 -6.95
CA GLY A 266 8.11 -18.17 -5.89
C GLY A 266 8.21 -16.73 -5.37
N ALA A 267 9.41 -16.26 -5.05
CA ALA A 267 9.65 -14.89 -4.60
C ALA A 267 9.25 -13.85 -5.66
N LYS A 268 9.53 -14.12 -6.93
CA LYS A 268 9.12 -13.27 -8.06
C LYS A 268 7.59 -13.19 -8.19
N THR A 269 6.91 -14.33 -7.98
CA THR A 269 5.45 -14.37 -7.98
C THR A 269 4.87 -13.58 -6.79
N LEU A 270 5.45 -13.73 -5.60
CA LEU A 270 5.08 -12.91 -4.43
C LEU A 270 5.28 -11.42 -4.72
N ALA A 271 6.43 -11.03 -5.28
CA ALA A 271 6.70 -9.65 -5.65
C ALA A 271 5.66 -9.08 -6.62
N THR A 272 5.21 -9.88 -7.59
CA THR A 272 4.16 -9.48 -8.53
C THR A 272 2.82 -9.25 -7.83
N ILE A 273 2.39 -10.18 -6.97
CA ILE A 273 1.13 -10.08 -6.22
C ILE A 273 1.18 -8.88 -5.26
N ILE A 274 2.25 -8.76 -4.48
CA ILE A 274 2.38 -7.73 -3.45
C ILE A 274 2.51 -6.34 -4.09
N LYS A 275 3.33 -6.18 -5.14
CA LYS A 275 3.43 -4.91 -5.87
C LYS A 275 2.06 -4.47 -6.39
N LYS A 276 1.27 -5.37 -6.96
CA LYS A 276 -0.08 -5.05 -7.45
C LYS A 276 -1.03 -4.67 -6.31
N ALA A 277 -0.98 -5.39 -5.19
CA ALA A 277 -1.78 -5.10 -4.01
C ALA A 277 -1.43 -3.74 -3.39
N ASP A 278 -0.15 -3.43 -3.29
CA ASP A 278 0.37 -2.14 -2.82
C ASP A 278 -0.12 -0.98 -3.72
N GLN A 279 0.03 -1.11 -5.03
CA GLN A 279 -0.49 -0.13 -5.98
C GLN A 279 -2.00 0.10 -5.85
N MET A 280 -2.79 -0.96 -5.59
CA MET A 280 -4.24 -0.85 -5.36
C MET A 280 -4.54 -0.05 -4.08
N SER A 281 -3.82 -0.28 -2.98
CA SER A 281 -3.97 0.49 -1.73
C SER A 281 -3.58 1.97 -1.94
N VAL A 282 -2.45 2.23 -2.60
CA VAL A 282 -2.02 3.59 -2.92
C VAL A 282 -3.06 4.32 -3.76
N ALA A 283 -3.56 3.70 -4.83
CA ALA A 283 -4.60 4.27 -5.68
C ALA A 283 -5.90 4.54 -4.91
N HIS A 284 -6.32 3.62 -4.03
CA HIS A 284 -7.47 3.80 -3.16
C HIS A 284 -7.29 5.01 -2.22
N ASN A 285 -6.15 5.11 -1.56
CA ASN A 285 -5.85 6.23 -0.66
C ASN A 285 -5.80 7.58 -1.40
N LEU A 286 -5.23 7.63 -2.61
CA LEU A 286 -5.23 8.84 -3.43
C LEU A 286 -6.64 9.31 -3.82
N GLN A 287 -7.61 8.39 -3.91
CA GLN A 287 -9.00 8.68 -4.27
C GLN A 287 -9.87 9.02 -3.06
N HIS A 288 -9.73 8.27 -1.97
CA HIS A 288 -10.67 8.27 -0.85
C HIS A 288 -10.00 8.54 0.51
N GLY A 289 -8.67 8.46 0.59
CA GLY A 289 -7.93 8.59 1.84
C GLY A 289 -7.93 10.00 2.42
N PRO A 290 -7.69 10.12 3.74
CA PRO A 290 -7.51 11.41 4.38
C PRO A 290 -6.28 12.10 3.81
N ARG A 291 -6.40 13.40 3.52
CA ARG A 291 -5.30 14.24 2.99
C ARG A 291 -4.43 14.83 4.10
N GLN A 292 -4.40 14.19 5.25
CA GLN A 292 -3.52 14.58 6.34
C GLN A 292 -2.09 14.17 5.97
N ARG A 293 -1.15 15.05 6.30
CA ARG A 293 0.29 14.81 6.20
C ARG A 293 0.88 14.81 7.58
N PHE A 294 1.99 14.12 7.73
CA PHE A 294 2.72 14.15 8.98
C PHE A 294 3.25 15.58 9.23
N ALA A 295 3.36 15.98 10.51
CA ALA A 295 3.70 17.37 10.88
C ALA A 295 5.07 17.84 10.35
N THR A 296 5.98 16.91 10.02
CA THR A 296 7.30 17.23 9.45
C THR A 296 7.32 17.27 7.92
N ALA A 297 6.20 16.98 7.26
CA ALA A 297 6.13 16.98 5.79
C ALA A 297 6.27 18.40 5.23
N THR A 298 7.32 18.63 4.46
CA THR A 298 7.65 19.95 3.91
C THR A 298 7.16 20.17 2.48
N ALA A 299 6.87 19.10 1.72
CA ALA A 299 6.50 19.19 0.31
C ALA A 299 5.26 18.37 -0.04
N VAL A 300 4.49 18.84 -1.03
CA VAL A 300 3.41 18.08 -1.67
C VAL A 300 4.02 17.06 -2.61
N PRO A 301 3.71 15.76 -2.48
CA PRO A 301 4.21 14.75 -3.40
C PRO A 301 3.85 15.04 -4.86
N LEU A 302 4.77 14.74 -5.77
CA LEU A 302 4.54 14.95 -7.20
C LEU A 302 3.27 14.25 -7.69
N ILE A 303 3.02 13.01 -7.26
CA ILE A 303 1.82 12.26 -7.66
C ILE A 303 0.51 12.97 -7.26
N GLU A 304 0.44 13.55 -6.06
CA GLU A 304 -0.75 14.28 -5.61
C GLU A 304 -0.97 15.54 -6.46
N ARG A 305 0.11 16.26 -6.77
CA ARG A 305 0.07 17.44 -7.66
C ARG A 305 -0.41 17.03 -9.05
N LEU A 306 0.15 15.96 -9.61
CA LEU A 306 -0.24 15.45 -10.92
C LEU A 306 -1.72 15.05 -10.96
N MET A 307 -2.19 14.29 -9.96
CA MET A 307 -3.57 13.80 -9.92
C MET A 307 -4.59 14.89 -9.61
N SER A 308 -4.27 15.85 -8.73
CA SER A 308 -5.13 17.01 -8.48
C SER A 308 -5.26 17.88 -9.71
N THR A 309 -4.17 18.13 -10.41
CA THR A 309 -4.16 18.92 -11.64
C THR A 309 -5.00 18.26 -12.74
N ILE A 310 -4.87 16.95 -12.95
CA ILE A 310 -5.71 16.22 -13.91
C ILE A 310 -7.20 16.37 -13.55
N ARG A 311 -7.57 16.20 -12.28
CA ARG A 311 -8.96 16.36 -11.82
C ARG A 311 -9.51 17.77 -12.09
N ILE A 312 -8.72 18.80 -11.80
CA ILE A 312 -9.10 20.20 -12.05
C ILE A 312 -9.30 20.43 -13.56
N MET A 313 -8.36 19.99 -14.39
CA MET A 313 -8.45 20.16 -15.85
C MET A 313 -9.62 19.39 -16.48
N LEU A 314 -9.92 18.19 -15.97
CA LEU A 314 -11.08 17.42 -16.39
C LEU A 314 -12.41 18.09 -15.98
N ALA A 315 -12.48 18.64 -14.76
CA ALA A 315 -13.65 19.35 -14.28
C ALA A 315 -13.90 20.65 -15.08
N GLN A 316 -12.85 21.35 -15.49
CA GLN A 316 -12.95 22.55 -16.33
C GLN A 316 -13.31 22.21 -17.79
N GLY A 317 -12.93 21.04 -18.30
CA GLY A 317 -13.27 20.53 -19.64
C GLY A 317 -12.65 21.29 -20.83
N THR A 318 -11.84 22.31 -20.59
CA THR A 318 -11.22 23.16 -21.63
C THR A 318 -9.80 22.74 -21.98
N VAL A 319 -8.98 22.42 -20.99
CA VAL A 319 -7.55 22.11 -21.15
C VAL A 319 -7.35 20.64 -21.58
N LEU A 320 -8.15 19.74 -21.05
CA LEU A 320 -8.18 18.32 -21.42
C LEU A 320 -9.53 17.95 -22.04
N PRO A 321 -9.81 18.36 -23.29
CA PRO A 321 -11.06 18.03 -23.95
C PRO A 321 -11.13 16.52 -24.24
N LEU A 322 -12.29 15.91 -23.95
CA LEU A 322 -12.56 14.50 -24.19
C LEU A 322 -13.62 14.31 -25.25
N ASN A 323 -13.59 13.17 -25.96
CA ASN A 323 -14.62 12.68 -26.88
C ASN A 323 -15.00 13.66 -28.04
N ARG A 324 -14.04 14.42 -28.55
CA ARG A 324 -14.28 15.35 -29.68
C ARG A 324 -13.04 15.48 -30.55
N ASP A 325 -13.19 16.08 -31.73
CA ASP A 325 -12.05 16.38 -32.59
C ASP A 325 -11.01 17.24 -31.88
N GLY A 326 -9.75 16.86 -32.01
CA GLY A 326 -8.65 17.47 -31.26
C GLY A 326 -8.65 17.16 -29.78
N ALA A 327 -9.36 16.12 -29.34
CA ALA A 327 -9.38 15.71 -27.94
C ALA A 327 -8.00 15.31 -27.41
N ALA A 328 -7.79 15.54 -26.11
CA ALA A 328 -6.64 15.04 -25.38
C ALA A 328 -6.80 13.56 -24.98
N GLY A 329 -8.04 13.05 -25.03
CA GLY A 329 -8.36 11.67 -24.70
C GLY A 329 -9.82 11.31 -25.01
N TRP A 330 -10.14 10.04 -24.80
CA TRP A 330 -11.45 9.45 -25.02
C TRP A 330 -11.89 8.62 -23.83
N VAL A 331 -13.18 8.71 -23.51
CA VAL A 331 -13.84 7.83 -22.54
C VAL A 331 -14.42 6.64 -23.30
N PHE A 332 -13.96 5.47 -23.00
CA PHE A 332 -14.45 4.22 -23.58
C PHE A 332 -14.46 3.12 -22.52
N ASP A 333 -15.53 2.34 -22.45
CA ASP A 333 -15.72 1.24 -21.50
C ASP A 333 -15.39 1.62 -20.04
N GLY A 334 -15.70 2.89 -19.69
CA GLY A 334 -15.51 3.44 -18.36
C GLY A 334 -14.09 3.79 -17.95
N ALA A 335 -13.15 3.72 -18.86
CA ALA A 335 -11.79 4.21 -18.72
C ALA A 335 -11.58 5.48 -19.54
N ILE A 336 -10.58 6.27 -19.20
CA ILE A 336 -10.14 7.41 -19.99
C ILE A 336 -8.80 7.07 -20.63
N TYR A 337 -8.76 7.12 -21.95
CA TYR A 337 -7.56 6.91 -22.75
C TYR A 337 -7.01 8.26 -23.18
N PHE A 338 -5.82 8.61 -22.73
CA PHE A 338 -5.16 9.87 -23.09
C PHE A 338 -4.10 9.69 -24.17
N VAL A 339 -3.90 10.72 -24.97
CA VAL A 339 -2.68 10.87 -25.76
C VAL A 339 -1.55 11.21 -24.79
N ALA A 340 -0.65 10.25 -24.53
CA ALA A 340 0.33 10.30 -23.45
C ALA A 340 1.13 11.61 -23.40
N LYS A 341 1.78 11.98 -24.51
CA LYS A 341 2.56 13.23 -24.59
C LYS A 341 1.71 14.46 -24.29
N ARG A 342 0.48 14.50 -24.79
CA ARG A 342 -0.43 15.64 -24.64
C ARG A 342 -0.88 15.79 -23.19
N LEU A 343 -1.17 14.68 -22.50
CA LEU A 343 -1.48 14.67 -21.07
C LEU A 343 -0.29 15.21 -20.28
N ALA A 344 0.90 14.66 -20.48
CA ALA A 344 2.09 15.07 -19.74
C ALA A 344 2.44 16.55 -19.91
N ASP A 345 2.34 17.06 -21.15
CA ASP A 345 2.62 18.46 -21.46
C ASP A 345 1.57 19.39 -20.83
N ALA A 346 0.26 19.04 -20.93
CA ALA A 346 -0.82 19.83 -20.34
C ALA A 346 -0.75 19.91 -18.81
N VAL A 347 -0.52 18.76 -18.17
CA VAL A 347 -0.38 18.70 -16.70
C VAL A 347 0.81 19.53 -16.23
N ARG A 348 1.95 19.41 -16.89
CA ARG A 348 3.15 20.18 -16.57
C ARG A 348 2.91 21.69 -16.73
N GLU A 349 2.28 22.09 -17.80
CA GLU A 349 2.00 23.51 -18.05
C GLU A 349 1.04 24.07 -17.02
N GLN A 350 0.00 23.31 -16.64
CA GLN A 350 -0.97 23.73 -15.64
C GLN A 350 -0.31 23.89 -14.26
N ILE A 351 0.51 22.92 -13.83
CA ILE A 351 1.23 23.03 -12.55
C ILE A 351 2.15 24.25 -12.54
N ARG A 352 2.88 24.52 -13.64
CA ARG A 352 3.74 25.70 -13.74
C ARG A 352 2.99 27.03 -13.69
N LYS A 353 1.75 27.06 -14.17
CA LYS A 353 0.89 28.25 -14.06
C LYS A 353 0.40 28.49 -12.64
N GLU A 354 0.07 27.43 -11.92
CA GLU A 354 -0.44 27.49 -10.54
C GLU A 354 0.68 27.70 -9.52
N GLU A 355 1.86 27.12 -9.76
CA GLU A 355 2.99 27.10 -8.83
C GLU A 355 4.32 27.43 -9.56
N PRO A 356 4.52 28.70 -9.98
CA PRO A 356 5.68 29.09 -10.82
C PRO A 356 7.05 28.90 -10.14
N GLU A 357 7.11 28.97 -8.81
CA GLU A 357 8.34 28.93 -8.02
C GLU A 357 8.65 27.54 -7.45
N GLU A 358 7.74 26.57 -7.55
CA GLU A 358 7.97 25.24 -6.98
C GLU A 358 8.85 24.36 -7.88
N ALA A 359 10.02 24.01 -7.34
CA ALA A 359 10.90 23.00 -7.91
C ALA A 359 10.25 21.59 -7.84
N GLY A 360 10.57 20.72 -8.79
CA GLY A 360 10.24 19.29 -8.70
C GLY A 360 9.37 18.72 -9.81
N VAL A 361 8.82 19.54 -10.71
CA VAL A 361 8.13 19.02 -11.90
C VAL A 361 9.15 18.76 -13.00
N PRO A 362 9.22 17.52 -13.53
CA PRO A 362 10.15 17.16 -14.61
C PRO A 362 10.01 18.04 -15.84
N GLY A 363 11.13 18.41 -16.45
CA GLY A 363 11.15 19.28 -17.66
C GLY A 363 10.51 18.64 -18.90
N PRO A 364 10.34 19.41 -20.01
CA PRO A 364 9.62 18.96 -21.23
C PRO A 364 10.17 17.69 -21.87
N ASN A 365 11.47 17.43 -21.71
CA ASN A 365 12.15 16.25 -22.27
C ASN A 365 12.24 15.07 -21.27
N LYS A 366 11.51 15.13 -20.17
CA LYS A 366 11.51 14.10 -19.11
C LYS A 366 10.10 13.60 -18.82
N ASN A 367 9.29 13.38 -19.87
CA ASN A 367 7.94 12.84 -19.74
C ASN A 367 7.95 11.45 -19.08
N ASP A 368 8.97 10.64 -19.35
CA ASP A 368 9.13 9.31 -18.77
C ASP A 368 9.02 9.34 -17.25
N ARG A 369 9.64 10.33 -16.58
CA ARG A 369 9.51 10.47 -15.13
C ARG A 369 8.10 10.76 -14.63
N LEU A 370 7.25 11.41 -15.43
CA LEU A 370 5.83 11.59 -15.09
C LEU A 370 5.09 10.28 -15.23
N PHE A 371 5.35 9.53 -16.31
CA PHE A 371 4.74 8.23 -16.53
C PHE A 371 5.20 7.22 -15.49
N ASP A 372 6.49 7.17 -15.17
CA ASP A 372 7.03 6.35 -14.08
C ASP A 372 6.32 6.66 -12.76
N THR A 373 6.14 7.95 -12.43
CA THR A 373 5.42 8.35 -11.22
C THR A 373 3.98 7.86 -11.23
N TRP A 374 3.22 8.06 -12.32
CA TRP A 374 1.85 7.58 -12.41
C TRP A 374 1.77 6.05 -12.34
N GLN A 375 2.71 5.36 -12.96
CA GLN A 375 2.78 3.90 -12.96
C GLN A 375 3.15 3.32 -11.59
N ASP A 376 4.15 3.90 -10.93
CA ASP A 376 4.61 3.46 -9.61
C ASP A 376 3.48 3.57 -8.56
N TYR A 377 2.61 4.55 -8.75
CA TYR A 377 1.44 4.75 -7.88
C TYR A 377 0.14 4.13 -8.42
N GLY A 378 0.21 3.27 -9.44
CA GLY A 378 -0.95 2.58 -10.00
C GLY A 378 -2.03 3.51 -10.57
N ALA A 379 -1.66 4.76 -10.94
CA ALA A 379 -2.60 5.74 -11.50
C ALA A 379 -2.84 5.55 -12.99
N ILE A 380 -1.98 4.82 -13.69
CA ILE A 380 -2.11 4.43 -15.09
C ILE A 380 -1.81 2.95 -15.27
N ASP A 381 -2.51 2.34 -16.23
CA ASP A 381 -2.21 1.01 -16.75
C ASP A 381 -1.42 1.15 -18.06
N LEU A 382 -0.34 0.38 -18.16
CA LEU A 382 0.43 0.30 -19.39
C LEU A 382 -0.31 -0.51 -20.44
N ASN A 383 -0.08 -0.17 -21.71
CA ASN A 383 -0.53 -1.01 -22.81
C ASN A 383 0.15 -2.39 -22.72
N PRO A 384 -0.61 -3.51 -22.60
CA PRO A 384 -0.03 -4.84 -22.40
C PRO A 384 0.77 -5.35 -23.61
N VAL A 385 0.63 -4.69 -24.77
CA VAL A 385 1.30 -5.09 -26.03
C VAL A 385 2.54 -4.25 -26.31
N THR A 386 2.49 -2.95 -25.99
CA THR A 386 3.57 -2.01 -26.37
C THR A 386 4.37 -1.47 -25.18
N GLY A 387 3.93 -1.74 -23.98
CA GLY A 387 4.53 -1.20 -22.76
C GLY A 387 4.10 0.22 -22.44
#